data_9bc2aad1a4914dbe1533ba2261186f2f
#
_entry.id   9bc2aad1a4914dbe1533ba2261186f2f
#
_cell.length_a   1.000
_cell.length_b   1.000
_cell.length_c   1.000
_cell.angle_alpha   90.00
_cell.angle_beta   90.00
_cell.angle_gamma   90.00
#
_symmetry.space_group_name_H-M   'P 1'
#
loop_
_entity.id
_entity.type
_entity.pdbx_description
1 polymer ?
#
loop_
_entity_poly.entity_id
_entity_poly.type
_entity_poly.pdbx_seq_one_letter_code
_entity_poly.pdbx_strand_id
1 'polypeptide(L)'
;MLHRPAIEHDHGVREVDPDTTRAAVQAADRLPPVPEKPAAGQIRVLMIGDVIGKPGREAIEQIVPRMREERHLDLVTANGENLAGGMGLTPSTAAALFSAGIDVITSGNHIWDKRDIYPELDRDERILRPINYGEQGVPGRGWGVFHAADGSEVAVINAQGRTYMPQIENPFSMLDRLLDDGADELPKVRVVDFHCELTSEKNAFGLHLDGRVSAVCGTHTHVATADERILPRGTGYISDIGMTGPLFSVIGFDPATVLPRFMNALPTRFEVGSGPVLFNAIQIDVDTATGRAVSVERINRVVDV
;
A
#
# COMPACT_ATOMS: atom_id res chain seq x y z
N MET A 1 44.45 -32.05 -8.53
CA MET A 1 43.94 -30.70 -8.87
C MET A 1 42.99 -30.85 -10.04
N LEU A 2 41.69 -30.89 -9.80
CA LEU A 2 40.69 -30.95 -10.86
C LEU A 2 40.37 -29.51 -11.28
N HIS A 3 40.78 -29.15 -12.46
CA HIS A 3 40.38 -27.88 -13.08
C HIS A 3 38.88 -27.99 -13.40
N ARG A 4 38.05 -27.28 -12.63
CA ARG A 4 36.65 -27.03 -13.01
C ARG A 4 36.67 -25.91 -14.05
N PRO A 5 36.10 -26.11 -15.26
CA PRO A 5 35.89 -24.99 -16.16
C PRO A 5 34.98 -23.96 -15.51
N ALA A 6 35.35 -22.70 -15.61
CA ALA A 6 34.47 -21.61 -15.25
C ALA A 6 33.23 -21.71 -16.16
N ILE A 7 32.09 -22.02 -15.58
CA ILE A 7 30.81 -21.88 -16.28
C ILE A 7 30.54 -20.37 -16.28
N GLU A 8 30.88 -19.72 -17.39
CA GLU A 8 30.37 -18.37 -17.68
C GLU A 8 28.85 -18.52 -17.85
N HIS A 9 28.09 -18.27 -16.79
CA HIS A 9 26.68 -18.03 -16.92
C HIS A 9 26.53 -16.62 -17.49
N ASP A 10 26.27 -16.58 -18.79
CA ASP A 10 25.75 -15.37 -19.45
C ASP A 10 24.38 -15.08 -18.84
N HIS A 11 24.36 -14.25 -17.80
CA HIS A 11 23.15 -13.67 -17.20
C HIS A 11 22.71 -12.42 -17.99
N GLY A 12 23.07 -12.35 -19.27
CA GLY A 12 22.58 -11.32 -20.16
C GLY A 12 21.06 -11.29 -20.11
N VAL A 13 20.51 -10.18 -19.64
CA VAL A 13 19.09 -9.87 -19.82
C VAL A 13 18.82 -10.01 -21.32
N ARG A 14 18.16 -11.10 -21.71
CA ARG A 14 17.80 -11.31 -23.12
C ARG A 14 16.95 -10.10 -23.52
N GLU A 15 17.28 -9.45 -24.63
CA GLU A 15 16.44 -8.41 -25.20
C GLU A 15 15.02 -8.97 -25.31
N VAL A 16 14.10 -8.34 -24.59
CA VAL A 16 12.70 -8.75 -24.63
C VAL A 16 12.09 -8.13 -25.87
N ASP A 17 11.46 -8.98 -26.69
CA ASP A 17 10.75 -8.54 -27.88
C ASP A 17 9.70 -7.47 -27.50
N PRO A 18 9.72 -6.29 -28.14
CA PRO A 18 8.79 -5.21 -27.86
C PRO A 18 7.30 -5.62 -27.96
N ASP A 19 6.96 -6.50 -28.90
CA ASP A 19 5.58 -6.98 -29.05
C ASP A 19 5.16 -7.88 -27.87
N THR A 20 6.06 -8.72 -27.38
CA THR A 20 5.83 -9.53 -26.17
C THR A 20 5.65 -8.65 -24.93
N THR A 21 6.47 -7.60 -24.80
CA THR A 21 6.34 -6.61 -23.73
C THR A 21 4.98 -5.92 -23.79
N ARG A 22 4.57 -5.47 -24.98
CA ARG A 22 3.28 -4.81 -25.19
C ARG A 22 2.09 -5.72 -24.84
N ALA A 23 2.14 -6.98 -25.22
CA ALA A 23 1.10 -7.96 -24.88
C ALA A 23 1.01 -8.19 -23.35
N ALA A 24 2.17 -8.28 -22.68
CA ALA A 24 2.22 -8.44 -21.21
C ALA A 24 1.68 -7.21 -20.49
N VAL A 25 2.01 -6.00 -20.96
CA VAL A 25 1.46 -4.74 -20.44
C VAL A 25 -0.07 -4.72 -20.58
N GLN A 26 -0.61 -5.04 -21.76
CA GLN A 26 -2.06 -5.07 -21.99
C GLN A 26 -2.77 -6.11 -21.10
N ALA A 27 -2.14 -7.26 -20.84
CA ALA A 27 -2.70 -8.29 -19.96
C ALA A 27 -2.73 -7.88 -18.48
N ALA A 28 -1.80 -7.01 -18.07
CA ALA A 28 -1.71 -6.50 -16.70
C ALA A 28 -2.65 -5.30 -16.47
N ASP A 29 -3.04 -4.58 -17.52
CA ASP A 29 -3.92 -3.41 -17.41
C ASP A 29 -5.39 -3.85 -17.27
N ARG A 30 -5.92 -3.75 -16.06
CA ARG A 30 -7.30 -4.13 -15.71
C ARG A 30 -7.97 -2.98 -14.99
N LEU A 31 -8.29 -1.92 -15.74
CA LEU A 31 -9.06 -0.83 -15.19
C LEU A 31 -10.55 -1.16 -15.32
N PRO A 32 -11.28 -1.28 -14.20
CA PRO A 32 -12.72 -1.43 -14.25
C PRO A 32 -13.38 -0.19 -14.83
N PRO A 33 -14.63 -0.31 -15.37
CA PRO A 33 -15.37 0.84 -15.89
C PRO A 33 -15.39 1.99 -14.89
N VAL A 34 -15.47 3.22 -15.40
CA VAL A 34 -15.66 4.40 -14.54
C VAL A 34 -16.99 4.22 -13.81
N PRO A 35 -16.99 4.15 -12.46
CA PRO A 35 -18.21 3.92 -11.71
C PRO A 35 -19.08 5.16 -11.70
N GLU A 36 -20.36 4.98 -11.48
CA GLU A 36 -21.25 6.09 -11.15
C GLU A 36 -20.79 6.76 -9.84
N LYS A 37 -21.20 8.03 -9.67
CA LYS A 37 -20.96 8.74 -8.39
C LYS A 37 -21.56 7.93 -7.24
N PRO A 38 -20.91 7.87 -6.06
CA PRO A 38 -21.48 7.25 -4.90
C PRO A 38 -22.88 7.79 -4.58
N ALA A 39 -23.77 6.93 -4.09
CA ALA A 39 -25.11 7.35 -3.67
C ALA A 39 -25.03 8.35 -2.49
N ALA A 40 -26.08 9.10 -2.27
CA ALA A 40 -26.15 10.02 -1.13
C ALA A 40 -25.96 9.25 0.19
N GLY A 41 -25.09 9.75 1.06
CA GLY A 41 -24.69 9.07 2.29
C GLY A 41 -23.62 8.01 2.13
N GLN A 42 -23.00 7.93 0.97
CA GLN A 42 -21.82 7.08 0.71
C GLN A 42 -20.62 7.92 0.31
N ILE A 43 -19.43 7.48 0.72
CA ILE A 43 -18.15 8.03 0.30
C ILE A 43 -17.32 6.95 -0.39
N ARG A 44 -16.40 7.40 -1.26
CA ARG A 44 -15.48 6.54 -1.98
C ARG A 44 -14.05 6.76 -1.53
N VAL A 45 -13.47 5.72 -0.97
CA VAL A 45 -12.07 5.69 -0.53
C VAL A 45 -11.24 4.90 -1.53
N LEU A 46 -10.10 5.44 -1.93
CA LEU A 46 -9.07 4.73 -2.67
C LEU A 46 -7.88 4.45 -1.75
N MET A 47 -7.49 3.19 -1.62
CA MET A 47 -6.27 2.80 -0.94
C MET A 47 -5.27 2.26 -1.96
N ILE A 48 -4.11 2.90 -2.06
CA ILE A 48 -3.04 2.55 -3.01
C ILE A 48 -2.00 1.73 -2.26
N GLY A 49 -1.53 0.64 -2.88
CA GLY A 49 -0.52 -0.23 -2.29
C GLY A 49 0.86 0.41 -2.20
N ASP A 50 1.87 -0.41 -1.90
CA ASP A 50 3.23 0.03 -1.61
C ASP A 50 3.85 0.80 -2.79
N VAL A 51 4.14 2.09 -2.61
CA VAL A 51 4.66 2.96 -3.68
C VAL A 51 6.19 2.87 -3.73
N ILE A 52 6.72 2.35 -4.84
CA ILE A 52 8.14 1.99 -4.96
C ILE A 52 8.95 3.07 -5.68
N GLY A 53 9.80 3.75 -4.93
CA GLY A 53 10.85 4.64 -5.45
C GLY A 53 10.35 5.76 -6.36
N LYS A 54 11.22 6.19 -7.30
CA LYS A 54 10.91 7.24 -8.25
C LYS A 54 9.79 6.81 -9.25
N PRO A 55 9.85 5.61 -9.88
CA PRO A 55 8.83 5.21 -10.83
C PRO A 55 7.42 5.19 -10.23
N GLY A 56 7.30 4.64 -8.99
CA GLY A 56 6.01 4.63 -8.30
C GLY A 56 5.45 6.03 -8.03
N ARG A 57 6.30 6.99 -7.61
CA ARG A 57 5.87 8.39 -7.42
C ARG A 57 5.42 9.05 -8.73
N GLU A 58 6.18 8.88 -9.81
CA GLU A 58 5.82 9.42 -11.13
C GLU A 58 4.48 8.87 -11.63
N ALA A 59 4.20 7.58 -11.40
CA ALA A 59 2.90 7.00 -11.72
C ALA A 59 1.76 7.62 -10.87
N ILE A 60 1.98 7.84 -9.57
CA ILE A 60 1.01 8.54 -8.71
C ILE A 60 0.72 9.94 -9.23
N GLU A 61 1.76 10.72 -9.56
CA GLU A 61 1.64 12.09 -10.09
C GLU A 61 0.83 12.15 -11.39
N GLN A 62 0.95 11.12 -12.24
CA GLN A 62 0.22 11.06 -13.52
C GLN A 62 -1.24 10.60 -13.35
N ILE A 63 -1.50 9.63 -12.47
CA ILE A 63 -2.80 8.95 -12.41
C ILE A 63 -3.74 9.60 -11.41
N VAL A 64 -3.29 9.87 -10.19
CA VAL A 64 -4.18 10.18 -9.08
C VAL A 64 -5.01 11.44 -9.29
N PRO A 65 -4.45 12.58 -9.79
CA PRO A 65 -5.25 13.79 -9.97
C PRO A 65 -6.46 13.54 -10.88
N ARG A 66 -6.24 12.88 -12.00
CA ARG A 66 -7.30 12.55 -12.96
C ARG A 66 -8.27 11.49 -12.40
N MET A 67 -7.75 10.47 -11.72
CA MET A 67 -8.57 9.41 -11.16
C MET A 67 -9.50 9.94 -10.04
N ARG A 68 -9.06 10.93 -9.26
CA ARG A 68 -9.93 11.58 -8.26
C ARG A 68 -11.18 12.16 -8.89
N GLU A 69 -11.04 12.84 -10.02
CA GLU A 69 -12.16 13.45 -10.74
C GLU A 69 -13.04 12.40 -11.41
N GLU A 70 -12.43 11.52 -12.23
CA GLU A 70 -13.16 10.53 -13.03
C GLU A 70 -13.90 9.51 -12.20
N ARG A 71 -13.33 9.11 -11.06
CA ARG A 71 -13.91 8.08 -10.19
C ARG A 71 -14.62 8.65 -8.95
N HIS A 72 -14.69 9.98 -8.83
CA HIS A 72 -15.34 10.67 -7.70
C HIS A 72 -14.78 10.21 -6.34
N LEU A 73 -13.45 10.26 -6.19
CA LEU A 73 -12.79 9.81 -4.96
C LEU A 73 -12.89 10.89 -3.88
N ASP A 74 -13.38 10.51 -2.71
CA ASP A 74 -13.55 11.40 -1.56
C ASP A 74 -12.32 11.42 -0.65
N LEU A 75 -11.61 10.29 -0.52
CA LEU A 75 -10.35 10.17 0.22
C LEU A 75 -9.39 9.23 -0.51
N VAL A 76 -8.10 9.58 -0.55
CA VAL A 76 -7.06 8.74 -1.16
C VAL A 76 -5.92 8.51 -0.17
N THR A 77 -5.62 7.25 0.12
CA THR A 77 -4.47 6.85 0.91
C THR A 77 -3.45 6.09 0.08
N ALA A 78 -2.17 6.11 0.47
CA ALA A 78 -1.12 5.32 -0.17
C ALA A 78 -0.12 4.81 0.87
N ASN A 79 0.36 3.57 0.71
CA ASN A 79 1.48 3.11 1.50
C ASN A 79 2.79 3.66 0.93
N GLY A 80 3.47 4.48 1.72
CA GLY A 80 4.66 5.25 1.31
C GLY A 80 5.96 4.72 1.87
N GLU A 81 6.01 3.54 2.48
CA GLU A 81 7.23 3.05 3.15
C GLU A 81 8.43 2.87 2.21
N ASN A 82 8.19 2.74 0.89
CA ASN A 82 9.22 2.46 -0.12
C ASN A 82 9.54 3.66 -1.05
N LEU A 83 9.10 4.87 -0.72
CA LEU A 83 9.20 6.07 -1.58
C LEU A 83 10.64 6.52 -1.87
N ALA A 84 11.56 6.35 -0.92
CA ALA A 84 12.92 6.92 -1.00
C ALA A 84 13.94 5.89 -1.49
N GLY A 85 13.93 5.64 -2.80
CA GLY A 85 14.85 4.69 -3.43
C GLY A 85 14.54 3.23 -3.12
N GLY A 86 13.26 2.92 -2.89
CA GLY A 86 12.76 1.57 -2.63
C GLY A 86 12.68 1.19 -1.15
N MET A 87 13.21 2.01 -0.23
CA MET A 87 13.19 1.76 1.22
C MET A 87 13.12 3.06 1.99
N GLY A 88 12.13 3.19 2.85
CA GLY A 88 11.89 4.38 3.66
C GLY A 88 11.22 5.52 2.90
N LEU A 89 10.94 6.58 3.63
CA LEU A 89 10.33 7.78 3.10
C LEU A 89 11.06 9.02 3.67
N THR A 90 11.04 10.12 2.94
CA THR A 90 11.62 11.40 3.35
C THR A 90 10.57 12.51 3.28
N PRO A 91 10.76 13.65 3.95
CA PRO A 91 9.83 14.79 3.84
C PRO A 91 9.55 15.19 2.39
N SER A 92 10.58 15.20 1.52
CA SER A 92 10.42 15.57 0.11
C SER A 92 9.60 14.56 -0.69
N THR A 93 9.77 13.26 -0.43
CA THR A 93 8.99 12.22 -1.12
C THR A 93 7.55 12.16 -0.61
N ALA A 94 7.30 12.45 0.67
CA ALA A 94 5.96 12.60 1.21
C ALA A 94 5.24 13.81 0.59
N ALA A 95 5.92 14.97 0.52
CA ALA A 95 5.38 16.18 -0.09
C ALA A 95 4.99 15.98 -1.57
N ALA A 96 5.76 15.19 -2.33
CA ALA A 96 5.44 14.85 -3.72
C ALA A 96 4.09 14.10 -3.81
N LEU A 97 3.86 13.11 -2.95
CA LEU A 97 2.58 12.38 -2.92
C LEU A 97 1.41 13.28 -2.52
N PHE A 98 1.58 14.12 -1.51
CA PHE A 98 0.53 15.08 -1.13
C PHE A 98 0.20 16.04 -2.26
N SER A 99 1.22 16.52 -2.98
CA SER A 99 1.02 17.41 -4.14
C SER A 99 0.28 16.70 -5.30
N ALA A 100 0.43 15.39 -5.41
CA ALA A 100 -0.27 14.57 -6.40
C ALA A 100 -1.70 14.20 -5.97
N GLY A 101 -2.15 14.61 -4.77
CA GLY A 101 -3.52 14.39 -4.30
C GLY A 101 -3.71 13.18 -3.40
N ILE A 102 -2.67 12.65 -2.79
CA ILE A 102 -2.78 11.72 -1.66
C ILE A 102 -3.16 12.51 -0.41
N ASP A 103 -4.16 12.05 0.32
CA ASP A 103 -4.63 12.71 1.55
C ASP A 103 -3.88 12.17 2.78
N VAL A 104 -3.58 10.86 2.83
CA VAL A 104 -2.92 10.21 3.95
C VAL A 104 -1.88 9.20 3.44
N ILE A 105 -0.70 9.23 4.02
CA ILE A 105 0.35 8.25 3.77
C ILE A 105 0.40 7.27 4.95
N THR A 106 0.18 5.99 4.67
CA THR A 106 0.47 4.88 5.58
C THR A 106 1.88 4.33 5.34
N SER A 107 2.34 3.43 6.17
CA SER A 107 3.69 2.87 6.06
C SER A 107 3.78 1.45 6.64
N GLY A 108 5.00 0.96 6.82
CA GLY A 108 5.29 -0.35 7.39
C GLY A 108 6.65 -0.38 8.09
N ASN A 109 7.36 -1.50 8.00
CA ASN A 109 8.63 -1.71 8.69
C ASN A 109 9.78 -0.82 8.19
N HIS A 110 9.71 -0.30 6.96
CA HIS A 110 10.72 0.58 6.39
C HIS A 110 10.55 2.06 6.76
N ILE A 111 9.55 2.43 7.56
CA ILE A 111 9.32 3.83 7.98
C ILE A 111 10.55 4.44 8.68
N TRP A 112 11.36 3.60 9.32
CA TRP A 112 12.54 4.01 10.09
C TRP A 112 13.84 4.08 9.29
N ASP A 113 13.85 3.68 8.01
CA ASP A 113 15.09 3.57 7.22
C ASP A 113 15.70 4.92 6.86
N LYS A 114 14.92 6.00 6.87
CA LYS A 114 15.39 7.38 6.64
C LYS A 114 15.16 8.22 7.88
N ARG A 115 16.23 8.61 8.55
CA ARG A 115 16.14 9.40 9.79
C ARG A 115 15.50 10.78 9.60
N ASP A 116 15.58 11.33 8.41
CA ASP A 116 15.01 12.65 8.08
C ASP A 116 13.49 12.69 8.23
N ILE A 117 12.80 11.54 8.20
CA ILE A 117 11.35 11.48 8.39
C ILE A 117 10.93 11.64 9.85
N TYR A 118 11.80 11.32 10.82
CA TYR A 118 11.41 11.27 12.23
C TYR A 118 10.80 12.59 12.75
N PRO A 119 11.40 13.76 12.51
CA PRO A 119 10.78 15.03 12.92
C PRO A 119 9.48 15.34 12.16
N GLU A 120 9.33 14.82 10.93
CA GLU A 120 8.15 15.06 10.11
C GLU A 120 6.97 14.22 10.57
N LEU A 121 7.20 13.01 11.06
CA LEU A 121 6.16 12.17 11.67
C LEU A 121 5.45 12.86 12.84
N ASP A 122 6.15 13.72 13.59
CA ASP A 122 5.55 14.48 14.69
C ASP A 122 4.85 15.77 14.21
N ARG A 123 5.19 16.28 13.01
CA ARG A 123 4.68 17.54 12.48
C ARG A 123 3.50 17.35 11.54
N ASP A 124 3.57 16.38 10.66
CA ASP A 124 2.54 16.12 9.64
C ASP A 124 1.68 14.92 10.04
N GLU A 125 0.49 15.22 10.53
CA GLU A 125 -0.48 14.21 10.99
C GLU A 125 -0.98 13.28 9.88
N ARG A 126 -0.72 13.62 8.61
CA ARG A 126 -1.12 12.82 7.45
C ARG A 126 -0.15 11.67 7.16
N ILE A 127 0.96 11.57 7.89
CA ILE A 127 1.91 10.45 7.76
C ILE A 127 1.74 9.54 8.96
N LEU A 128 1.27 8.32 8.70
CA LEU A 128 1.00 7.33 9.73
C LEU A 128 2.07 6.23 9.72
N ARG A 129 2.57 5.92 10.91
CA ARG A 129 3.40 4.74 11.16
C ARG A 129 2.53 3.59 11.71
N PRO A 130 2.98 2.32 11.69
CA PRO A 130 2.21 1.27 12.33
C PRO A 130 1.94 1.56 13.81
N ILE A 131 0.66 1.47 14.23
CA ILE A 131 0.19 1.80 15.58
C ILE A 131 0.88 0.94 16.64
N ASN A 132 1.22 -0.27 16.30
CA ASN A 132 1.76 -1.25 17.24
C ASN A 132 3.28 -1.16 17.47
N TYR A 133 3.94 -0.06 17.06
CA TYR A 133 5.28 0.31 17.58
C TYR A 133 5.23 0.90 19.01
N GLY A 134 4.04 1.09 19.59
CA GLY A 134 3.87 1.72 20.89
C GLY A 134 3.92 3.25 20.81
N GLU A 135 3.67 3.89 21.97
CA GLU A 135 3.54 5.35 22.03
C GLU A 135 4.74 6.05 22.66
N GLN A 136 5.42 5.40 23.60
CA GLN A 136 6.50 6.04 24.37
C GLN A 136 7.79 6.17 23.58
N GLY A 137 8.16 7.42 23.24
CA GLY A 137 9.42 7.75 22.59
C GLY A 137 9.52 7.36 21.11
N VAL A 138 8.40 6.98 20.49
CA VAL A 138 8.32 6.65 19.08
C VAL A 138 7.69 7.82 18.33
N PRO A 139 8.36 8.44 17.32
CA PRO A 139 7.82 9.58 16.60
C PRO A 139 6.52 9.24 15.84
N GLY A 140 5.64 10.22 15.74
CA GLY A 140 4.42 10.12 14.96
C GLY A 140 3.32 9.27 15.59
N ARG A 141 2.26 9.09 14.82
CA ARG A 141 1.03 8.41 15.24
C ARG A 141 0.70 7.24 14.32
N GLY A 142 -0.12 6.30 14.82
CA GLY A 142 -0.53 5.10 14.06
C GLY A 142 -1.92 5.21 13.46
N TRP A 143 -2.66 6.29 13.76
CA TRP A 143 -4.00 6.56 13.23
C TRP A 143 -4.32 8.04 13.30
N GLY A 144 -5.33 8.47 12.56
CA GLY A 144 -5.86 9.83 12.59
C GLY A 144 -7.25 9.89 11.99
N VAL A 145 -7.98 10.99 12.27
CA VAL A 145 -9.27 11.31 11.66
C VAL A 145 -9.05 12.36 10.57
N PHE A 146 -9.53 12.08 9.38
CA PHE A 146 -9.39 12.92 8.20
C PHE A 146 -10.75 13.22 7.59
N HIS A 147 -10.86 14.33 6.85
CA HIS A 147 -12.09 14.72 6.20
C HIS A 147 -12.08 14.30 4.73
N ALA A 148 -13.08 13.55 4.33
CA ALA A 148 -13.38 13.24 2.94
C ALA A 148 -13.86 14.50 2.20
N ALA A 149 -13.93 14.46 0.87
CA ALA A 149 -14.30 15.62 0.05
C ALA A 149 -15.71 16.16 0.34
N ASP A 150 -16.63 15.31 0.80
CA ASP A 150 -17.99 15.69 1.21
C ASP A 150 -18.07 16.20 2.66
N GLY A 151 -16.95 16.23 3.39
CA GLY A 151 -16.83 16.62 4.79
C GLY A 151 -17.06 15.48 5.79
N SER A 152 -17.34 14.27 5.35
CA SER A 152 -17.46 13.10 6.23
C SER A 152 -16.10 12.79 6.89
N GLU A 153 -16.13 12.38 8.15
CA GLU A 153 -14.95 11.98 8.89
C GLU A 153 -14.59 10.51 8.61
N VAL A 154 -13.32 10.26 8.37
CA VAL A 154 -12.74 8.93 8.14
C VAL A 154 -11.56 8.71 9.06
N ALA A 155 -11.60 7.67 9.88
CA ALA A 155 -10.41 7.21 10.59
C ALA A 155 -9.56 6.35 9.65
N VAL A 156 -8.30 6.74 9.45
CA VAL A 156 -7.29 5.94 8.78
C VAL A 156 -6.37 5.36 9.84
N ILE A 157 -6.18 4.06 9.83
CA ILE A 157 -5.39 3.31 10.81
C ILE A 157 -4.32 2.52 10.07
N ASN A 158 -3.09 2.59 10.55
CA ASN A 158 -1.99 1.80 10.03
C ASN A 158 -1.55 0.79 11.09
N ALA A 159 -1.46 -0.48 10.75
CA ALA A 159 -1.03 -1.55 11.63
C ALA A 159 -0.04 -2.48 10.93
N GLN A 160 0.81 -3.17 11.68
CA GLN A 160 1.81 -4.09 11.14
C GLN A 160 1.69 -5.48 11.76
N GLY A 161 1.82 -6.53 10.92
CA GLY A 161 1.93 -7.91 11.34
C GLY A 161 3.25 -8.20 12.09
N ARG A 162 3.36 -9.41 12.65
CA ARG A 162 4.53 -9.83 13.42
C ARG A 162 5.20 -11.09 12.89
N THR A 163 4.46 -11.90 12.14
CA THR A 163 5.00 -13.17 11.63
C THR A 163 5.96 -12.91 10.48
N TYR A 164 7.20 -13.30 10.64
CA TYR A 164 8.35 -13.00 9.75
C TYR A 164 8.68 -11.51 9.63
N MET A 165 8.21 -10.69 10.57
CA MET A 165 8.41 -9.25 10.63
C MET A 165 9.01 -8.84 12.00
N PRO A 166 9.41 -7.57 12.21
CA PRO A 166 9.89 -7.08 13.49
C PRO A 166 8.90 -7.40 14.62
N GLN A 167 9.44 -7.84 15.77
CA GLN A 167 8.65 -8.18 16.96
C GLN A 167 8.26 -6.90 17.70
N ILE A 168 7.07 -6.42 17.44
CA ILE A 168 6.44 -5.26 18.05
C ILE A 168 5.16 -5.67 18.79
N GLU A 169 4.39 -4.74 19.35
CA GLU A 169 3.15 -5.06 20.05
C GLU A 169 2.15 -5.82 19.16
N ASN A 170 1.24 -6.55 19.81
CA ASN A 170 0.24 -7.34 19.10
C ASN A 170 -0.78 -6.42 18.39
N PRO A 171 -0.89 -6.43 17.04
CA PRO A 171 -1.81 -5.55 16.31
C PRO A 171 -3.28 -5.83 16.63
N PHE A 172 -3.65 -7.08 16.92
CA PHE A 172 -5.02 -7.44 17.29
C PHE A 172 -5.44 -6.73 18.59
N SER A 173 -4.63 -6.86 19.63
CA SER A 173 -4.91 -6.22 20.93
C SER A 173 -4.81 -4.70 20.86
N MET A 174 -3.97 -4.14 19.98
CA MET A 174 -3.89 -2.70 19.79
C MET A 174 -5.16 -2.16 19.15
N LEU A 175 -5.66 -2.84 18.12
CA LEU A 175 -6.91 -2.44 17.46
C LEU A 175 -8.12 -2.67 18.40
N ASP A 176 -8.12 -3.72 19.22
CA ASP A 176 -9.18 -3.91 20.23
C ASP A 176 -9.22 -2.72 21.18
N ARG A 177 -8.10 -2.33 21.77
CA ARG A 177 -8.02 -1.14 22.65
C ARG A 177 -8.49 0.14 21.95
N LEU A 178 -8.01 0.41 20.73
CA LEU A 178 -8.40 1.59 19.98
C LEU A 178 -9.90 1.63 19.69
N LEU A 179 -10.48 0.49 19.28
CA LEU A 179 -11.88 0.42 18.85
C LEU A 179 -12.85 0.29 20.01
N ASP A 180 -12.44 -0.22 21.16
CA ASP A 180 -13.29 -0.42 22.34
C ASP A 180 -13.16 0.77 23.29
N ASP A 181 -11.95 1.24 23.63
CA ASP A 181 -11.71 2.34 24.54
C ASP A 181 -11.93 3.72 23.88
N GLY A 182 -11.64 3.84 22.58
CA GLY A 182 -11.81 5.06 21.77
C GLY A 182 -13.09 5.09 20.93
N ALA A 183 -14.05 4.21 21.19
CA ALA A 183 -15.24 4.03 20.35
C ALA A 183 -16.05 5.31 20.15
N ASP A 184 -16.14 6.17 21.15
CA ASP A 184 -16.89 7.43 21.11
C ASP A 184 -16.13 8.56 20.36
N GLU A 185 -14.82 8.43 20.18
CA GLU A 185 -13.96 9.41 19.51
C GLU A 185 -13.77 9.09 18.02
N LEU A 186 -14.01 7.85 17.62
CA LEU A 186 -13.79 7.40 16.26
C LEU A 186 -15.04 7.55 15.40
N PRO A 187 -14.90 8.07 14.15
CA PRO A 187 -16.00 8.08 13.20
C PRO A 187 -16.42 6.64 12.84
N LYS A 188 -17.59 6.50 12.23
CA LYS A 188 -18.08 5.19 11.78
C LYS A 188 -17.29 4.63 10.61
N VAL A 189 -16.82 5.50 9.73
CA VAL A 189 -15.96 5.09 8.62
C VAL A 189 -14.52 4.95 9.10
N ARG A 190 -14.00 3.73 9.02
CA ARG A 190 -12.67 3.35 9.52
C ARG A 190 -11.98 2.45 8.50
N VAL A 191 -10.85 2.87 7.95
CA VAL A 191 -10.08 2.06 7.01
C VAL A 191 -8.72 1.71 7.60
N VAL A 192 -8.29 0.47 7.41
CA VAL A 192 -7.07 -0.07 7.99
C VAL A 192 -6.13 -0.53 6.88
N ASP A 193 -4.91 0.02 6.85
CA ASP A 193 -3.77 -0.57 6.15
C ASP A 193 -3.07 -1.55 7.10
N PHE A 194 -3.10 -2.85 6.75
CA PHE A 194 -2.45 -3.90 7.51
C PHE A 194 -1.20 -4.39 6.78
N HIS A 195 -0.07 -3.80 7.13
CA HIS A 195 1.24 -4.10 6.57
C HIS A 195 1.80 -5.39 7.14
N CYS A 196 1.66 -6.51 6.41
CA CYS A 196 1.90 -7.84 6.96
C CYS A 196 2.41 -8.83 5.90
N GLU A 197 3.37 -9.67 6.27
CA GLU A 197 3.93 -10.70 5.39
C GLU A 197 2.97 -11.89 5.21
N LEU A 198 2.47 -12.47 6.31
CA LEU A 198 1.83 -13.77 6.27
C LEU A 198 0.33 -13.69 5.92
N THR A 199 -0.09 -14.41 4.88
CA THR A 199 -1.48 -14.47 4.41
C THR A 199 -2.47 -14.93 5.48
N SER A 200 -2.11 -15.91 6.33
CA SER A 200 -2.97 -16.37 7.42
C SER A 200 -3.15 -15.31 8.52
N GLU A 201 -2.12 -14.51 8.82
CA GLU A 201 -2.22 -13.38 9.75
C GLU A 201 -3.14 -12.28 9.17
N LYS A 202 -3.02 -11.96 7.87
CA LYS A 202 -3.91 -11.03 7.17
C LYS A 202 -5.37 -11.47 7.23
N ASN A 203 -5.65 -12.73 6.90
CA ASN A 203 -7.01 -13.27 6.94
C ASN A 203 -7.58 -13.28 8.37
N ALA A 204 -6.78 -13.70 9.35
CA ALA A 204 -7.19 -13.67 10.76
C ALA A 204 -7.52 -12.26 11.23
N PHE A 205 -6.70 -11.27 10.85
CA PHE A 205 -6.89 -9.86 11.21
C PHE A 205 -8.15 -9.27 10.57
N GLY A 206 -8.37 -9.53 9.28
CA GLY A 206 -9.60 -9.11 8.60
C GLY A 206 -10.86 -9.68 9.23
N LEU A 207 -10.86 -10.98 9.54
CA LEU A 207 -12.01 -11.64 10.20
C LEU A 207 -12.22 -11.17 11.65
N HIS A 208 -11.14 -10.86 12.36
CA HIS A 208 -11.20 -10.30 13.72
C HIS A 208 -11.86 -8.91 13.76
N LEU A 209 -11.61 -8.11 12.72
CA LEU A 209 -12.14 -6.75 12.60
C LEU A 209 -13.46 -6.68 11.82
N ASP A 210 -13.97 -7.81 11.32
CA ASP A 210 -15.21 -7.83 10.52
C ASP A 210 -16.40 -7.23 11.29
N GLY A 211 -17.00 -6.18 10.72
CA GLY A 211 -18.10 -5.39 11.28
C GLY A 211 -17.68 -4.33 12.29
N ARG A 212 -16.37 -4.18 12.58
CA ARG A 212 -15.82 -3.13 13.49
C ARG A 212 -15.16 -2.00 12.73
N VAL A 213 -14.75 -2.25 11.48
CA VAL A 213 -14.15 -1.27 10.56
C VAL A 213 -14.77 -1.37 9.17
N SER A 214 -14.62 -0.32 8.37
CA SER A 214 -15.16 -0.26 7.01
C SER A 214 -14.35 -1.12 6.04
N ALA A 215 -13.02 -1.13 6.21
CA ALA A 215 -12.14 -1.93 5.37
C ALA A 215 -10.86 -2.35 6.10
N VAL A 216 -10.33 -3.52 5.73
CA VAL A 216 -8.98 -4.00 6.05
C VAL A 216 -8.29 -4.37 4.75
N CYS A 217 -7.25 -3.63 4.40
CA CYS A 217 -6.49 -3.83 3.18
C CYS A 217 -5.04 -4.14 3.51
N GLY A 218 -4.55 -5.30 3.03
CA GLY A 218 -3.18 -5.72 3.27
C GLY A 218 -2.19 -5.05 2.32
N THR A 219 -0.95 -4.86 2.81
CA THR A 219 0.22 -4.38 2.07
C THR A 219 1.45 -5.20 2.43
N HIS A 220 2.64 -4.88 1.97
CA HIS A 220 3.94 -5.47 2.23
C HIS A 220 4.46 -6.46 1.18
N THR A 221 3.67 -7.40 0.69
CA THR A 221 4.20 -8.44 -0.21
C THR A 221 4.48 -7.91 -1.61
N HIS A 222 3.95 -6.73 -1.95
CA HIS A 222 4.04 -6.08 -3.26
C HIS A 222 3.33 -6.85 -4.39
N VAL A 223 2.66 -7.96 -4.08
CA VAL A 223 1.94 -8.79 -5.06
C VAL A 223 0.44 -8.70 -4.80
N ALA A 224 -0.28 -8.08 -5.73
CA ALA A 224 -1.73 -7.94 -5.62
C ALA A 224 -2.42 -9.30 -5.62
N THR A 225 -3.27 -9.52 -4.62
CA THR A 225 -4.11 -10.72 -4.54
C THR A 225 -5.44 -10.51 -5.27
N ALA A 226 -6.19 -11.58 -5.47
CA ALA A 226 -7.48 -11.57 -6.18
C ALA A 226 -8.61 -12.06 -5.25
N ASP A 227 -8.54 -11.64 -3.98
CA ASP A 227 -9.45 -12.09 -2.92
C ASP A 227 -10.29 -10.95 -2.33
N GLU A 228 -10.40 -9.84 -3.08
CA GLU A 228 -11.23 -8.69 -2.70
C GLU A 228 -12.69 -9.10 -2.51
N ARG A 229 -13.27 -8.71 -1.39
CA ARG A 229 -14.64 -9.06 -1.00
C ARG A 229 -15.15 -8.20 0.14
N ILE A 230 -16.45 -8.23 0.35
CA ILE A 230 -17.06 -7.77 1.59
C ILE A 230 -17.22 -8.97 2.52
N LEU A 231 -16.71 -8.86 3.74
CA LEU A 231 -16.82 -9.90 4.77
C LEU A 231 -18.27 -9.94 5.34
N PRO A 232 -18.67 -11.05 6.02
CA PRO A 232 -20.06 -11.29 6.41
C PRO A 232 -20.73 -10.19 7.26
N ARG A 233 -19.95 -9.39 8.02
CA ARG A 233 -20.45 -8.30 8.84
C ARG A 233 -20.32 -6.92 8.20
N GLY A 234 -19.82 -6.85 6.95
CA GLY A 234 -19.81 -5.64 6.14
C GLY A 234 -18.46 -4.93 6.05
N THR A 235 -17.36 -5.54 6.45
CA THR A 235 -16.02 -5.00 6.25
C THR A 235 -15.51 -5.34 4.85
N GLY A 236 -15.07 -4.34 4.08
CA GLY A 236 -14.31 -4.55 2.83
C GLY A 236 -12.95 -5.16 3.12
N TYR A 237 -12.50 -6.12 2.30
CA TYR A 237 -11.26 -6.84 2.56
C TYR A 237 -10.50 -7.20 1.27
N ILE A 238 -9.18 -7.06 1.33
CA ILE A 238 -8.23 -7.67 0.40
C ILE A 238 -6.97 -8.06 1.18
N SER A 239 -6.40 -9.24 0.91
CA SER A 239 -5.20 -9.67 1.65
C SER A 239 -3.94 -8.93 1.24
N ASP A 240 -3.80 -8.49 -0.02
CA ASP A 240 -2.73 -7.57 -0.43
C ASP A 240 -3.14 -6.73 -1.64
N ILE A 241 -2.98 -5.40 -1.52
CA ILE A 241 -3.26 -4.47 -2.62
C ILE A 241 -2.22 -4.62 -3.74
N GLY A 242 -1.00 -5.02 -3.40
CA GLY A 242 0.17 -5.03 -4.26
C GLY A 242 0.95 -3.72 -4.24
N MET A 243 1.93 -3.57 -5.12
CA MET A 243 2.75 -2.35 -5.22
C MET A 243 2.29 -1.42 -6.34
N THR A 244 2.64 -0.14 -6.21
CA THR A 244 2.74 0.79 -7.32
C THR A 244 4.21 0.97 -7.67
N GLY A 245 4.67 0.25 -8.69
CA GLY A 245 6.10 0.15 -8.99
C GLY A 245 6.38 -0.56 -10.32
N PRO A 246 7.65 -0.69 -10.72
CA PRO A 246 8.05 -1.27 -12.00
C PRO A 246 7.44 -2.66 -12.24
N LEU A 247 6.74 -2.84 -13.36
CA LEU A 247 6.02 -4.06 -13.69
C LEU A 247 6.97 -5.26 -13.84
N PHE A 248 8.07 -5.09 -14.57
CA PHE A 248 9.06 -6.15 -14.83
C PHE A 248 10.19 -6.10 -13.80
N SER A 249 9.86 -6.38 -12.56
CA SER A 249 10.78 -6.28 -11.43
C SER A 249 10.62 -7.45 -10.46
N VAL A 250 11.56 -7.59 -9.54
CA VAL A 250 11.38 -8.46 -8.37
C VAL A 250 10.86 -7.60 -7.23
N ILE A 251 9.55 -7.57 -7.07
CA ILE A 251 8.85 -6.76 -6.07
C ILE A 251 9.30 -5.28 -6.02
N GLY A 252 9.55 -4.68 -7.21
CA GLY A 252 9.94 -3.27 -7.35
C GLY A 252 11.44 -3.07 -7.65
N PHE A 253 12.29 -4.08 -7.46
CA PHE A 253 13.72 -3.99 -7.69
C PHE A 253 14.16 -4.62 -9.01
N ASP A 254 15.23 -4.09 -9.60
CA ASP A 254 15.81 -4.58 -10.84
C ASP A 254 16.26 -6.04 -10.70
N PRO A 255 15.75 -6.96 -11.55
CA PRO A 255 16.12 -8.36 -11.53
C PRO A 255 17.65 -8.59 -11.61
N ALA A 256 18.39 -7.77 -12.35
CA ALA A 256 19.83 -7.91 -12.46
C ALA A 256 20.56 -7.72 -11.12
N THR A 257 19.99 -6.91 -10.21
CA THR A 257 20.55 -6.67 -8.87
C THR A 257 20.07 -7.67 -7.82
N VAL A 258 18.90 -8.30 -8.05
CA VAL A 258 18.28 -9.21 -7.09
C VAL A 258 18.63 -10.68 -7.34
N LEU A 259 18.60 -11.14 -8.62
CA LEU A 259 18.81 -12.54 -8.98
C LEU A 259 20.13 -13.13 -8.46
N PRO A 260 21.28 -12.41 -8.48
CA PRO A 260 22.54 -12.94 -7.94
C PRO A 260 22.43 -13.38 -6.48
N ARG A 261 21.65 -12.65 -5.65
CA ARG A 261 21.44 -13.01 -4.24
C ARG A 261 20.71 -14.35 -4.10
N PHE A 262 19.72 -14.62 -4.95
CA PHE A 262 19.02 -15.90 -4.94
C PHE A 262 19.88 -17.05 -5.47
N MET A 263 20.80 -16.77 -6.41
CA MET A 263 21.65 -17.78 -7.01
C MET A 263 22.84 -18.17 -6.13
N ASN A 264 23.43 -17.24 -5.40
CA ASN A 264 24.68 -17.46 -4.66
C ASN A 264 24.62 -17.09 -3.16
N ALA A 265 23.49 -16.55 -2.69
CA ALA A 265 23.27 -16.10 -1.31
C ALA A 265 24.22 -14.98 -0.83
N LEU A 266 24.97 -14.33 -1.74
CA LEU A 266 25.85 -13.22 -1.37
C LEU A 266 25.06 -11.91 -1.22
N PRO A 267 25.42 -11.03 -0.27
CA PRO A 267 24.82 -9.72 -0.14
C PRO A 267 25.00 -8.90 -1.43
N THR A 268 23.91 -8.34 -1.92
CA THR A 268 23.89 -7.42 -3.07
C THR A 268 23.10 -6.17 -2.68
N ARG A 269 23.48 -5.03 -3.28
CA ARG A 269 22.68 -3.81 -3.17
C ARG A 269 21.58 -3.87 -4.22
N PHE A 270 20.33 -3.78 -3.79
CA PHE A 270 19.20 -3.72 -4.70
C PHE A 270 19.03 -2.31 -5.25
N GLU A 271 18.67 -2.22 -6.51
CA GLU A 271 18.32 -0.98 -7.19
C GLU A 271 16.85 -1.06 -7.64
N VAL A 272 16.15 0.07 -7.60
CA VAL A 272 14.77 0.13 -8.06
C VAL A 272 14.74 -0.15 -9.56
N GLY A 273 13.81 -0.99 -9.99
CA GLY A 273 13.62 -1.31 -11.40
C GLY A 273 13.14 -0.10 -12.22
N SER A 274 13.04 -0.27 -13.52
CA SER A 274 12.61 0.74 -14.49
C SER A 274 11.60 0.17 -15.48
N GLY A 275 11.07 1.02 -16.37
CA GLY A 275 10.09 0.66 -17.39
C GLY A 275 8.65 0.89 -16.95
N PRO A 276 7.66 0.26 -17.62
CA PRO A 276 6.26 0.44 -17.29
C PRO A 276 5.97 0.16 -15.82
N VAL A 277 5.13 0.98 -15.21
CA VAL A 277 4.74 0.87 -13.80
C VAL A 277 3.37 0.23 -13.68
N LEU A 278 3.26 -0.77 -12.84
CA LEU A 278 1.97 -1.30 -12.41
C LEU A 278 1.48 -0.46 -11.22
N PHE A 279 0.35 0.21 -11.42
CA PHE A 279 -0.39 0.90 -10.36
C PHE A 279 -1.43 -0.05 -9.79
N ASN A 280 -1.36 -0.34 -8.51
CA ASN A 280 -2.32 -1.17 -7.78
C ASN A 280 -3.03 -0.39 -6.69
N ALA A 281 -4.35 -0.48 -6.68
CA ALA A 281 -5.20 0.14 -5.67
C ALA A 281 -6.47 -0.67 -5.43
N ILE A 282 -7.14 -0.39 -4.32
CA ILE A 282 -8.47 -0.88 -4.00
C ILE A 282 -9.39 0.32 -3.78
N GLN A 283 -10.53 0.34 -4.48
CA GLN A 283 -11.60 1.30 -4.30
C GLN A 283 -12.67 0.69 -3.42
N ILE A 284 -13.15 1.44 -2.45
CA ILE A 284 -14.15 0.99 -1.49
C ILE A 284 -15.21 2.08 -1.36
N ASP A 285 -16.46 1.73 -1.64
CA ASP A 285 -17.60 2.59 -1.31
C ASP A 285 -18.12 2.22 0.08
N VAL A 286 -18.30 3.21 0.93
CA VAL A 286 -18.68 3.04 2.32
C VAL A 286 -19.94 3.85 2.63
N ASP A 287 -20.92 3.22 3.25
CA ASP A 287 -22.10 3.90 3.82
C ASP A 287 -21.68 4.64 5.11
N THR A 288 -21.82 5.97 5.11
CA THR A 288 -21.32 6.82 6.21
C THR A 288 -22.16 6.69 7.48
N ALA A 289 -23.43 6.28 7.36
CA ALA A 289 -24.32 6.11 8.51
C ALA A 289 -24.02 4.84 9.30
N THR A 290 -23.55 3.78 8.61
CA THR A 290 -23.25 2.47 9.22
C THR A 290 -21.77 2.15 9.34
N GLY A 291 -20.93 2.78 8.53
CA GLY A 291 -19.49 2.45 8.37
C GLY A 291 -19.25 1.15 7.60
N ARG A 292 -20.27 0.57 6.95
CA ARG A 292 -20.11 -0.70 6.20
C ARG A 292 -19.70 -0.45 4.77
N ALA A 293 -18.83 -1.30 4.25
CA ALA A 293 -18.52 -1.34 2.83
C ALA A 293 -19.76 -1.73 2.02
N VAL A 294 -19.99 -1.03 0.92
CA VAL A 294 -21.07 -1.25 -0.05
C VAL A 294 -20.51 -1.93 -1.30
N SER A 295 -19.31 -1.52 -1.71
CA SER A 295 -18.57 -2.14 -2.81
C SER A 295 -17.09 -2.21 -2.51
N VAL A 296 -16.42 -3.17 -3.12
CA VAL A 296 -14.95 -3.31 -3.09
C VAL A 296 -14.51 -3.66 -4.49
N GLU A 297 -13.63 -2.85 -5.08
CA GLU A 297 -13.20 -3.01 -6.45
C GLU A 297 -11.68 -2.83 -6.56
N ARG A 298 -10.99 -3.84 -7.09
CA ARG A 298 -9.56 -3.78 -7.33
C ARG A 298 -9.27 -3.03 -8.63
N ILE A 299 -8.29 -2.13 -8.57
CA ILE A 299 -7.80 -1.34 -9.70
C ILE A 299 -6.35 -1.74 -9.98
N ASN A 300 -6.10 -2.25 -11.17
CA ASN A 300 -4.76 -2.51 -11.69
C ASN A 300 -4.61 -1.73 -13.00
N ARG A 301 -3.58 -0.88 -13.10
CA ARG A 301 -3.32 -0.11 -14.30
C ARG A 301 -1.83 -0.07 -14.63
N VAL A 302 -1.52 -0.18 -15.91
CA VAL A 302 -0.14 0.00 -16.38
C VAL A 302 0.05 1.42 -16.89
N VAL A 303 1.14 2.06 -16.45
CA VAL A 303 1.49 3.44 -16.76
C VAL A 303 2.90 3.49 -17.29
N ASP A 304 3.09 4.23 -18.37
CA ASP A 304 4.43 4.58 -18.88
C ASP A 304 4.86 5.88 -18.20
N VAL A 305 5.98 5.82 -17.45
CA VAL A 305 6.55 6.94 -16.69
C VAL A 305 7.96 7.28 -17.15
#